data_bc772e03cc36001ea28c5a5a58c818ae
#
_entry.id   bc772e03cc36001ea28c5a5a58c818ae
#
_cell.length_a   1.000
_cell.length_b   1.000
_cell.length_c   1.000
_cell.angle_alpha   90.00
_cell.angle_beta   90.00
_cell.angle_gamma   90.00
#
_symmetry.space_group_name_H-M   'P 1'
#
loop_
_entity.id
_entity.type
_entity.pdbx_description
1 polymer ?
#
loop_
_entity_poly.entity_id
_entity_poly.type
_entity_poly.pdbx_seq_one_letter_code
_entity_poly.pdbx_strand_id
1 'polypeptide(L)'
;MQNGNEINQLLPGQPLRVGVDLIADKNSGALIVIGTSSKLEKISSGGINLIDCSYSPEMLSELSKMDGAIIVSADVKNILKANVHLNPSDSLSTFQTGTRHRTAERTAEETDLTVITVSEESSLVKVFNNVGTTELEKPSVTLGRVNESLQSVDRMRRRFDDAVAELGELEIENSLTNQEVLEVIQRGELLTRLAKQVRTEALKLGAEAGLILIQIDSFESGVKNTFNLVLKDHLPSKKYRNITKAVEEISQLSYEELNNIDFLGSVLSKLPLDDLSISKGYRVLARLPNLPENLHDSLV
;
A
#
# COMPACT_ATOMS: atom_id res chain seq x y z
N MET A 1 16.44 11.10 -10.13
CA MET A 1 15.02 11.56 -10.27
C MET A 1 14.27 10.94 -11.46
N GLN A 2 14.93 10.30 -12.45
CA GLN A 2 14.26 9.63 -13.58
C GLN A 2 13.52 8.34 -13.17
N ASN A 3 14.09 7.52 -12.31
CA ASN A 3 13.55 6.20 -11.93
C ASN A 3 12.18 6.24 -11.21
N GLY A 4 11.83 7.33 -10.53
CA GLY A 4 10.53 7.44 -9.84
C GLY A 4 9.35 7.65 -10.80
N ASN A 5 9.57 8.23 -11.95
CA ASN A 5 8.53 8.51 -12.94
C ASN A 5 8.19 7.26 -13.79
N GLU A 6 9.18 6.42 -14.06
CA GLU A 6 9.03 5.18 -14.84
C GLU A 6 8.23 4.12 -14.07
N ILE A 7 8.46 3.99 -12.75
CA ILE A 7 7.70 3.07 -11.89
C ILE A 7 6.23 3.50 -11.79
N ASN A 8 5.97 4.81 -11.74
CA ASN A 8 4.60 5.32 -11.72
C ASN A 8 3.82 4.98 -12.99
N GLN A 9 4.48 4.85 -14.15
CA GLN A 9 3.86 4.46 -15.43
C GLN A 9 3.49 2.97 -15.47
N LEU A 10 4.02 2.16 -14.54
CA LEU A 10 3.72 0.74 -14.39
C LEU A 10 2.65 0.46 -13.31
N LEU A 11 2.10 1.49 -12.69
CA LEU A 11 0.94 1.33 -11.81
C LEU A 11 -0.29 0.92 -12.62
N PRO A 12 -1.19 0.10 -12.06
CA PRO A 12 -2.44 -0.28 -12.70
C PRO A 12 -3.24 0.94 -13.19
N GLY A 13 -3.83 0.83 -14.37
CA GLY A 13 -4.57 1.91 -15.03
C GLY A 13 -3.70 2.91 -15.82
N GLN A 14 -2.37 2.87 -15.70
CA GLN A 14 -1.50 3.66 -16.55
C GLN A 14 -1.36 3.04 -17.95
N PRO A 15 -1.25 3.84 -19.03
CA PRO A 15 -1.22 3.32 -20.40
C PRO A 15 -0.16 2.24 -20.64
N LEU A 16 1.06 2.42 -20.11
CA LEU A 16 2.14 1.43 -20.25
C LEU A 16 1.76 0.11 -19.56
N ARG A 17 1.21 0.19 -18.34
CA ARG A 17 0.77 -0.99 -17.61
C ARG A 17 -0.35 -1.72 -18.33
N VAL A 18 -1.34 -1.01 -18.84
CA VAL A 18 -2.43 -1.60 -19.62
C VAL A 18 -1.90 -2.36 -20.83
N GLY A 19 -0.93 -1.79 -21.56
CA GLY A 19 -0.31 -2.46 -22.70
C GLY A 19 0.42 -3.73 -22.32
N VAL A 20 1.17 -3.71 -21.22
CA VAL A 20 1.90 -4.88 -20.69
C VAL A 20 0.92 -5.97 -20.22
N ASP A 21 -0.15 -5.60 -19.52
CA ASP A 21 -1.18 -6.54 -19.06
C ASP A 21 -1.92 -7.17 -20.25
N LEU A 22 -2.23 -6.41 -21.32
CA LEU A 22 -2.81 -6.94 -22.57
C LEU A 22 -1.92 -8.00 -23.24
N ILE A 23 -0.58 -7.81 -23.19
CA ILE A 23 0.38 -8.81 -23.71
C ILE A 23 0.33 -10.07 -22.85
N ALA A 24 0.37 -9.92 -21.53
CA ALA A 24 0.32 -11.02 -20.57
C ALA A 24 -0.97 -11.84 -20.67
N ASP A 25 -2.13 -11.16 -20.82
CA ASP A 25 -3.44 -11.81 -20.95
C ASP A 25 -3.62 -12.58 -22.25
N LYS A 26 -2.92 -12.17 -23.31
CA LYS A 26 -2.88 -12.91 -24.59
C LYS A 26 -1.89 -14.06 -24.58
N ASN A 27 -1.21 -14.34 -23.45
CA ASN A 27 -0.11 -15.30 -23.35
C ASN A 27 0.95 -15.07 -24.41
N SER A 28 1.29 -13.81 -24.68
CA SER A 28 2.35 -13.40 -25.59
C SER A 28 3.58 -12.98 -24.79
N GLY A 29 4.75 -13.22 -25.36
CA GLY A 29 6.00 -12.75 -24.77
C GLY A 29 6.36 -11.36 -25.28
N ALA A 30 7.03 -10.55 -24.46
CA ALA A 30 7.56 -9.26 -24.91
C ALA A 30 8.88 -8.91 -24.25
N LEU A 31 9.65 -8.06 -24.95
CA LEU A 31 10.84 -7.38 -24.44
C LEU A 31 10.69 -5.89 -24.80
N ILE A 32 10.57 -5.03 -23.81
CA ILE A 32 10.27 -3.61 -24.01
C ILE A 32 11.36 -2.80 -23.32
N VAL A 33 11.96 -1.84 -24.02
CA VAL A 33 12.96 -0.91 -23.48
C VAL A 33 12.34 0.49 -23.43
N ILE A 34 12.44 1.15 -22.27
CA ILE A 34 11.93 2.51 -22.06
C ILE A 34 13.09 3.49 -22.19
N GLY A 35 13.00 4.38 -23.16
CA GLY A 35 14.01 5.39 -23.44
C GLY A 35 15.03 4.96 -24.50
N THR A 36 15.97 5.86 -24.76
CA THR A 36 17.06 5.69 -25.71
C THR A 36 18.38 6.13 -25.11
N SER A 37 19.46 5.50 -25.51
CA SER A 37 20.82 5.90 -25.14
C SER A 37 21.81 5.50 -26.22
N SER A 38 22.97 6.14 -26.27
CA SER A 38 24.05 5.75 -27.17
C SER A 38 24.56 4.32 -26.90
N LYS A 39 24.43 3.84 -25.66
CA LYS A 39 24.74 2.45 -25.29
C LYS A 39 23.73 1.49 -25.91
N LEU A 40 22.42 1.81 -25.83
CA LEU A 40 21.36 1.01 -26.43
C LEU A 40 21.54 0.88 -27.96
N GLU A 41 21.91 1.98 -28.64
CA GLU A 41 22.13 1.95 -30.07
C GLU A 41 23.28 1.00 -30.47
N LYS A 42 24.35 0.92 -29.67
CA LYS A 42 25.53 0.05 -29.96
C LYS A 42 25.19 -1.43 -29.84
N ILE A 43 24.30 -1.81 -28.93
CA ILE A 43 23.88 -3.21 -28.70
C ILE A 43 22.66 -3.60 -29.54
N SER A 44 22.04 -2.64 -30.23
CA SER A 44 20.83 -2.83 -31.04
C SER A 44 21.23 -3.16 -32.49
N SER A 45 20.55 -4.13 -33.08
CA SER A 45 20.71 -4.45 -34.51
C SER A 45 19.35 -4.77 -35.14
N GLY A 46 19.21 -4.49 -36.44
CA GLY A 46 17.96 -4.75 -37.16
C GLY A 46 16.78 -3.91 -36.67
N GLY A 47 15.60 -4.45 -36.84
CA GLY A 47 14.34 -3.81 -36.44
C GLY A 47 13.77 -2.81 -37.44
N ILE A 48 12.58 -2.31 -37.12
CA ILE A 48 11.82 -1.37 -37.92
C ILE A 48 11.76 -0.05 -37.18
N ASN A 49 12.22 1.03 -37.78
CA ASN A 49 12.03 2.37 -37.26
C ASN A 49 10.59 2.83 -37.50
N LEU A 50 9.91 3.26 -36.47
CA LEU A 50 8.56 3.74 -36.52
C LEU A 50 8.57 5.28 -36.46
N ILE A 51 8.09 5.93 -37.53
CA ILE A 51 8.03 7.40 -37.61
C ILE A 51 6.63 7.84 -37.14
N ASP A 52 6.59 8.78 -36.21
CA ASP A 52 5.34 9.36 -35.68
C ASP A 52 4.34 8.31 -35.16
N CYS A 53 4.83 7.18 -34.64
CA CYS A 53 3.98 6.15 -34.06
C CYS A 53 3.65 6.49 -32.60
N SER A 54 2.46 7.09 -32.39
CA SER A 54 1.95 7.36 -31.06
C SER A 54 1.77 6.07 -30.27
N TYR A 55 2.13 6.10 -28.99
CA TYR A 55 1.91 4.97 -28.10
C TYR A 55 0.42 4.70 -27.90
N SER A 56 0.00 3.46 -28.02
CA SER A 56 -1.24 2.94 -27.42
C SER A 56 -1.00 1.54 -26.86
N PRO A 57 -1.78 1.14 -25.85
CA PRO A 57 -1.70 -0.22 -25.29
C PRO A 57 -1.89 -1.32 -26.36
N GLU A 58 -2.83 -1.12 -27.26
CA GLU A 58 -3.15 -2.05 -28.36
C GLU A 58 -2.00 -2.15 -29.35
N MET A 59 -1.40 -1.00 -29.73
CA MET A 59 -0.25 -0.98 -30.64
C MET A 59 0.93 -1.72 -30.02
N LEU A 60 1.24 -1.48 -28.73
CA LEU A 60 2.28 -2.21 -28.03
C LEU A 60 2.01 -3.71 -28.05
N SER A 61 0.78 -4.13 -27.77
CA SER A 61 0.38 -5.54 -27.78
C SER A 61 0.45 -6.17 -29.18
N GLU A 62 0.15 -5.43 -30.25
CA GLU A 62 0.29 -5.97 -31.61
C GLU A 62 1.76 -6.09 -32.02
N LEU A 63 2.59 -5.10 -31.68
CA LEU A 63 4.02 -5.14 -32.00
C LEU A 63 4.78 -6.22 -31.19
N SER A 64 4.27 -6.63 -30.03
CA SER A 64 4.87 -7.70 -29.22
C SER A 64 4.78 -9.08 -29.87
N LYS A 65 3.95 -9.25 -30.90
CA LYS A 65 3.88 -10.50 -31.69
C LYS A 65 5.13 -10.71 -32.59
N MET A 66 5.94 -9.66 -32.77
CA MET A 66 7.21 -9.77 -33.48
C MET A 66 8.30 -10.29 -32.55
N ASP A 67 9.19 -11.11 -33.10
CA ASP A 67 10.37 -11.58 -32.36
C ASP A 67 11.41 -10.46 -32.24
N GLY A 68 11.53 -9.87 -31.07
CA GLY A 68 12.48 -8.80 -30.83
C GLY A 68 11.99 -7.79 -29.80
N ALA A 69 12.86 -6.83 -29.50
CA ALA A 69 12.53 -5.79 -28.54
C ALA A 69 11.74 -4.66 -29.20
N ILE A 70 10.87 -4.04 -28.37
CA ILE A 70 10.17 -2.81 -28.69
C ILE A 70 10.84 -1.68 -27.90
N ILE A 71 11.20 -0.59 -28.57
CA ILE A 71 11.77 0.59 -27.94
C ILE A 71 10.72 1.67 -27.88
N VAL A 72 10.40 2.11 -26.65
CA VAL A 72 9.40 3.15 -26.36
C VAL A 72 10.13 4.41 -25.87
N SER A 73 9.62 5.58 -26.18
CA SER A 73 10.19 6.84 -25.70
C SER A 73 10.14 6.93 -24.16
N ALA A 74 11.05 7.67 -23.54
CA ALA A 74 11.15 7.79 -22.09
C ALA A 74 9.87 8.36 -21.42
N ASP A 75 9.11 9.18 -22.16
CA ASP A 75 7.83 9.74 -21.73
C ASP A 75 6.61 8.85 -22.08
N VAL A 76 6.87 7.67 -22.71
CA VAL A 76 5.85 6.70 -23.15
C VAL A 76 4.80 7.30 -24.09
N LYS A 77 5.15 8.33 -24.85
CA LYS A 77 4.23 8.91 -25.83
C LYS A 77 4.34 8.29 -27.21
N ASN A 78 5.50 7.72 -27.54
CA ASN A 78 5.77 7.17 -28.87
C ASN A 78 6.45 5.81 -28.78
N ILE A 79 6.18 4.94 -29.74
CA ILE A 79 6.94 3.73 -30.00
C ILE A 79 7.96 4.06 -31.10
N LEU A 80 9.24 3.91 -30.78
CA LEU A 80 10.32 4.37 -31.64
C LEU A 80 10.79 3.27 -32.61
N LYS A 81 10.91 2.03 -32.11
CA LYS A 81 11.36 0.88 -32.90
C LYS A 81 10.63 -0.38 -32.45
N ALA A 82 10.47 -1.32 -33.37
CA ALA A 82 9.98 -2.66 -33.10
C ALA A 82 10.85 -3.72 -33.76
N ASN A 83 10.76 -4.96 -33.29
CA ASN A 83 11.52 -6.12 -33.80
C ASN A 83 13.05 -5.89 -33.76
N VAL A 84 13.56 -5.28 -32.70
CA VAL A 84 14.98 -4.98 -32.54
C VAL A 84 15.69 -6.15 -31.87
N HIS A 85 16.80 -6.59 -32.42
CA HIS A 85 17.67 -7.54 -31.75
C HIS A 85 18.63 -6.83 -30.81
N LEU A 86 18.61 -7.23 -29.55
CA LEU A 86 19.49 -6.70 -28.50
C LEU A 86 20.59 -7.70 -28.20
N ASN A 87 21.85 -7.26 -28.32
CA ASN A 87 23.04 -8.06 -28.09
C ASN A 87 23.91 -7.43 -26.98
N PRO A 88 23.43 -7.44 -25.71
CA PRO A 88 24.21 -6.96 -24.58
C PRO A 88 25.42 -7.87 -24.34
N SER A 89 26.44 -7.35 -23.65
CA SER A 89 27.66 -8.07 -23.35
C SER A 89 27.43 -9.36 -22.58
N ASP A 90 27.97 -10.47 -23.06
CA ASP A 90 27.92 -11.76 -22.35
C ASP A 90 28.77 -11.81 -21.08
N SER A 91 29.63 -10.80 -20.86
CA SER A 91 30.43 -10.68 -19.64
C SER A 91 29.60 -10.26 -18.44
N LEU A 92 28.41 -9.70 -18.66
CA LEU A 92 27.47 -9.32 -17.58
C LEU A 92 26.81 -10.58 -17.02
N SER A 93 26.94 -10.76 -15.71
CA SER A 93 26.32 -11.89 -15.00
C SER A 93 24.80 -11.75 -14.96
N THR A 94 24.08 -12.87 -14.96
CA THR A 94 22.62 -12.88 -14.83
C THR A 94 22.18 -14.10 -14.04
N PHE A 95 21.18 -13.90 -13.18
CA PHE A 95 20.53 -14.97 -12.43
C PHE A 95 19.23 -15.44 -13.10
N GLN A 96 18.84 -14.82 -14.23
CA GLN A 96 17.60 -15.17 -14.92
C GLN A 96 17.75 -16.42 -15.78
N THR A 97 16.67 -17.20 -15.84
CA THR A 97 16.51 -18.31 -16.78
C THR A 97 15.75 -17.83 -18.03
N GLY A 98 16.05 -18.41 -19.18
CA GLY A 98 15.44 -18.04 -20.45
C GLY A 98 16.10 -16.83 -21.15
N THR A 99 16.12 -16.88 -22.46
CA THR A 99 16.89 -15.95 -23.32
C THR A 99 16.41 -14.51 -23.17
N ARG A 100 15.09 -14.29 -23.23
CA ARG A 100 14.46 -12.95 -23.14
C ARG A 100 14.76 -12.24 -21.81
N HIS A 101 14.66 -12.97 -20.69
CA HIS A 101 14.93 -12.41 -19.37
C HIS A 101 16.41 -12.09 -19.14
N ARG A 102 17.32 -12.97 -19.62
CA ARG A 102 18.77 -12.71 -19.55
C ARG A 102 19.17 -11.50 -20.39
N THR A 103 18.61 -11.39 -21.59
CA THR A 103 18.85 -10.23 -22.46
C THR A 103 18.32 -8.95 -21.79
N ALA A 104 17.16 -8.99 -21.16
CA ALA A 104 16.58 -7.83 -20.47
C ALA A 104 17.44 -7.36 -19.30
N GLU A 105 17.87 -8.27 -18.41
CA GLU A 105 18.69 -7.94 -17.25
C GLU A 105 20.04 -7.32 -17.68
N ARG A 106 20.75 -7.96 -18.62
CA ARG A 106 22.00 -7.44 -19.17
C ARG A 106 21.83 -6.10 -19.89
N THR A 107 20.74 -5.94 -20.66
CA THR A 107 20.45 -4.67 -21.34
C THR A 107 20.21 -3.55 -20.32
N ALA A 108 19.44 -3.80 -19.27
CA ALA A 108 19.20 -2.80 -18.22
C ALA A 108 20.50 -2.41 -17.50
N GLU A 109 21.36 -3.37 -17.18
CA GLU A 109 22.66 -3.14 -16.53
C GLU A 109 23.63 -2.38 -17.45
N GLU A 110 23.71 -2.72 -18.75
CA GLU A 110 24.62 -2.09 -19.69
C GLU A 110 24.19 -0.67 -20.07
N THR A 111 22.89 -0.44 -20.20
CA THR A 111 22.35 0.83 -20.74
C THR A 111 21.84 1.81 -19.71
N ASP A 112 21.68 1.39 -18.46
CA ASP A 112 21.02 2.12 -17.38
C ASP A 112 19.55 2.48 -17.70
N LEU A 113 18.91 1.76 -18.63
CA LEU A 113 17.51 1.96 -19.01
C LEU A 113 16.60 0.93 -18.34
N THR A 114 15.34 1.30 -18.15
CA THR A 114 14.31 0.36 -17.68
C THR A 114 13.92 -0.59 -18.79
N VAL A 115 13.97 -1.88 -18.51
CA VAL A 115 13.60 -2.94 -19.44
C VAL A 115 12.51 -3.81 -18.83
N ILE A 116 11.45 -4.05 -19.59
CA ILE A 116 10.30 -4.84 -19.16
C ILE A 116 10.26 -6.12 -19.98
N THR A 117 10.01 -7.25 -19.33
CA THR A 117 9.73 -8.52 -20.00
C THR A 117 8.37 -9.05 -19.60
N VAL A 118 7.70 -9.66 -20.58
CA VAL A 118 6.52 -10.50 -20.35
C VAL A 118 6.88 -11.91 -20.74
N SER A 119 6.67 -12.86 -19.83
CA SER A 119 6.88 -14.28 -20.10
C SER A 119 5.67 -14.84 -20.85
N GLU A 120 5.94 -15.55 -21.96
CA GLU A 120 4.91 -16.22 -22.74
C GLU A 120 4.28 -17.41 -22.00
N GLU A 121 5.10 -18.18 -21.24
CA GLU A 121 4.63 -19.38 -20.55
C GLU A 121 3.87 -19.07 -19.25
N SER A 122 4.40 -18.12 -18.44
CA SER A 122 3.87 -17.85 -17.11
C SER A 122 3.04 -16.55 -17.02
N SER A 123 3.01 -15.75 -18.09
CA SER A 123 2.44 -14.40 -18.11
C SER A 123 3.02 -13.48 -17.01
N LEU A 124 4.18 -13.83 -16.46
CA LEU A 124 4.87 -13.01 -15.47
C LEU A 124 5.50 -11.79 -16.14
N VAL A 125 5.31 -10.65 -15.49
CA VAL A 125 5.92 -9.38 -15.91
C VAL A 125 7.07 -9.05 -14.98
N LYS A 126 8.27 -8.87 -15.53
CA LYS A 126 9.44 -8.43 -14.77
C LYS A 126 9.97 -7.12 -15.31
N VAL A 127 10.37 -6.25 -14.39
CA VAL A 127 11.00 -4.95 -14.67
C VAL A 127 12.43 -5.00 -14.18
N PHE A 128 13.34 -4.69 -15.05
CA PHE A 128 14.78 -4.61 -14.80
C PHE A 128 15.22 -3.17 -14.89
N ASN A 129 15.94 -2.69 -13.89
CA ASN A 129 16.54 -1.36 -13.87
C ASN A 129 17.83 -1.38 -13.04
N ASN A 130 18.50 -0.24 -12.90
CA ASN A 130 19.73 -0.11 -12.12
C ASN A 130 19.59 -0.36 -10.61
N VAL A 131 18.36 -0.44 -10.08
CA VAL A 131 18.08 -0.74 -8.67
C VAL A 131 17.95 -2.26 -8.46
N GLY A 132 17.57 -3.00 -9.50
CA GLY A 132 17.39 -4.45 -9.48
C GLY A 132 16.21 -4.92 -10.31
N THR A 133 15.74 -6.12 -10.00
CA THR A 133 14.62 -6.76 -10.68
C THR A 133 13.38 -6.74 -9.80
N THR A 134 12.27 -6.29 -10.37
CA THR A 134 10.95 -6.28 -9.70
C THR A 134 9.96 -7.09 -10.53
N GLU A 135 9.24 -7.99 -9.89
CA GLU A 135 8.14 -8.72 -10.51
C GLU A 135 6.82 -7.95 -10.26
N LEU A 136 6.07 -7.70 -11.32
CA LEU A 136 4.78 -7.04 -11.23
C LEU A 136 3.67 -8.07 -11.06
N GLU A 137 2.95 -7.95 -9.97
CA GLU A 137 1.78 -8.79 -9.70
C GLU A 137 0.60 -8.38 -10.59
N LYS A 138 -0.23 -9.33 -11.00
CA LYS A 138 -1.47 -9.03 -11.75
C LYS A 138 -2.39 -8.16 -10.90
N PRO A 139 -2.99 -7.08 -11.44
CA PRO A 139 -3.89 -6.20 -10.72
C PRO A 139 -5.05 -6.94 -10.04
N SER A 140 -5.60 -7.97 -10.69
CA SER A 140 -6.70 -8.78 -10.16
C SER A 140 -6.33 -9.53 -8.87
N VAL A 141 -5.08 -9.98 -8.73
CA VAL A 141 -4.59 -10.67 -7.52
C VAL A 141 -4.46 -9.68 -6.37
N THR A 142 -3.85 -8.53 -6.62
CA THR A 142 -3.76 -7.44 -5.63
C THR A 142 -5.15 -6.98 -5.20
N LEU A 143 -6.08 -6.80 -6.15
CA LEU A 143 -7.46 -6.40 -5.87
C LEU A 143 -8.19 -7.43 -5.00
N GLY A 144 -8.05 -8.73 -5.31
CA GLY A 144 -8.61 -9.82 -4.49
C GLY A 144 -8.12 -9.76 -3.04
N ARG A 145 -6.80 -9.64 -2.85
CA ARG A 145 -6.18 -9.53 -1.52
C ARG A 145 -6.63 -8.27 -0.75
N VAL A 146 -6.71 -7.14 -1.43
CA VAL A 146 -7.19 -5.89 -0.82
C VAL A 146 -8.65 -6.02 -0.39
N ASN A 147 -9.53 -6.62 -1.20
CA ASN A 147 -10.94 -6.84 -0.86
C ASN A 147 -11.10 -7.78 0.36
N GLU A 148 -10.32 -8.84 0.48
CA GLU A 148 -10.31 -9.70 1.68
C GLU A 148 -9.86 -8.92 2.92
N SER A 149 -8.84 -8.09 2.75
CA SER A 149 -8.32 -7.24 3.82
C SER A 149 -9.34 -6.17 4.25
N LEU A 150 -10.09 -5.58 3.32
CA LEU A 150 -11.19 -4.66 3.62
C LEU A 150 -12.28 -5.31 4.48
N GLN A 151 -12.65 -6.55 4.19
CA GLN A 151 -13.60 -7.29 5.04
C GLN A 151 -13.06 -7.47 6.47
N SER A 152 -11.74 -7.61 6.61
CA SER A 152 -11.11 -7.70 7.93
C SER A 152 -11.13 -6.36 8.66
N VAL A 153 -10.95 -5.22 7.95
CA VAL A 153 -11.12 -3.87 8.51
C VAL A 153 -12.58 -3.67 8.98
N ASP A 154 -13.58 -4.04 8.17
CA ASP A 154 -15.00 -3.95 8.54
C ASP A 154 -15.32 -4.74 9.81
N ARG A 155 -14.85 -6.00 9.88
CA ARG A 155 -15.02 -6.82 11.10
C ARG A 155 -14.35 -6.20 12.33
N MET A 156 -13.14 -5.64 12.17
CA MET A 156 -12.42 -4.98 13.25
C MET A 156 -13.13 -3.70 13.68
N ARG A 157 -13.69 -2.94 12.73
CA ARG A 157 -14.49 -1.76 13.01
C ARG A 157 -15.70 -2.10 13.87
N ARG A 158 -16.47 -3.12 13.52
CA ARG A 158 -17.63 -3.57 14.32
C ARG A 158 -17.22 -3.96 15.73
N ARG A 159 -16.15 -4.75 15.88
CA ARG A 159 -15.62 -5.13 17.19
C ARG A 159 -15.20 -3.93 18.05
N PHE A 160 -14.66 -2.89 17.42
CA PHE A 160 -14.33 -1.65 18.10
C PHE A 160 -15.61 -0.91 18.55
N ASP A 161 -16.57 -0.78 17.65
CA ASP A 161 -17.86 -0.12 17.98
C ASP A 161 -18.61 -0.85 19.08
N ASP A 162 -18.66 -2.19 19.02
CA ASP A 162 -19.28 -3.03 20.07
C ASP A 162 -18.59 -2.83 21.43
N ALA A 163 -17.25 -2.82 21.47
CA ALA A 163 -16.51 -2.59 22.70
C ALA A 163 -16.72 -1.18 23.28
N VAL A 164 -16.84 -0.17 22.41
CA VAL A 164 -17.16 1.22 22.84
C VAL A 164 -18.59 1.31 23.40
N ALA A 165 -19.53 0.56 22.82
CA ALA A 165 -20.90 0.49 23.32
C ALA A 165 -20.96 -0.18 24.72
N GLU A 166 -20.33 -1.37 24.84
CA GLU A 166 -20.22 -2.12 26.09
C GLU A 166 -19.55 -1.30 27.19
N LEU A 167 -18.45 -0.59 26.87
CA LEU A 167 -17.79 0.32 27.79
C LEU A 167 -18.75 1.39 28.31
N GLY A 168 -19.63 1.93 27.46
CA GLY A 168 -20.63 2.91 27.88
C GLY A 168 -21.71 2.32 28.79
N GLU A 169 -22.13 1.07 28.61
CA GLU A 169 -23.07 0.37 29.47
C GLU A 169 -22.47 0.12 30.87
N LEU A 170 -21.23 -0.40 30.90
CA LEU A 170 -20.50 -0.65 32.15
C LEU A 170 -20.20 0.62 32.96
N GLU A 171 -19.99 1.77 32.28
CA GLU A 171 -19.86 3.07 32.96
C GLU A 171 -21.17 3.47 33.70
N ILE A 172 -22.32 3.26 33.08
CA ILE A 172 -23.62 3.56 33.66
C ILE A 172 -23.87 2.65 34.87
N GLU A 173 -23.46 1.40 34.80
CA GLU A 173 -23.61 0.42 35.88
C GLU A 173 -22.56 0.60 37.00
N ASN A 174 -21.56 1.45 36.83
CA ASN A 174 -20.39 1.59 37.70
C ASN A 174 -19.59 0.28 37.90
N SER A 175 -19.58 -0.57 36.90
CA SER A 175 -18.90 -1.87 36.90
C SER A 175 -17.71 -1.96 35.95
N LEU A 176 -17.39 -0.86 35.24
CA LEU A 176 -16.29 -0.77 34.28
C LEU A 176 -14.95 -0.99 34.97
N THR A 177 -14.14 -1.95 34.46
CA THR A 177 -12.79 -2.22 34.95
C THR A 177 -11.72 -1.68 33.99
N ASN A 178 -10.45 -1.75 34.41
CA ASN A 178 -9.33 -1.39 33.55
C ASN A 178 -9.19 -2.31 32.34
N GLN A 179 -9.64 -3.56 32.45
CA GLN A 179 -9.57 -4.53 31.35
C GLN A 179 -10.39 -4.07 30.15
N GLU A 180 -11.67 -3.73 30.31
CA GLU A 180 -12.53 -3.29 29.20
C GLU A 180 -12.02 -2.00 28.55
N VAL A 181 -11.49 -1.09 29.36
CA VAL A 181 -10.86 0.13 28.83
C VAL A 181 -9.69 -0.21 27.93
N LEU A 182 -8.80 -1.12 28.38
CA LEU A 182 -7.63 -1.54 27.61
C LEU A 182 -8.03 -2.31 26.35
N GLU A 183 -9.11 -3.10 26.38
CA GLU A 183 -9.63 -3.79 25.21
C GLU A 183 -10.12 -2.81 24.13
N VAL A 184 -10.80 -1.73 24.50
CA VAL A 184 -11.19 -0.68 23.55
C VAL A 184 -9.96 -0.02 22.93
N ILE A 185 -8.96 0.32 23.76
CA ILE A 185 -7.70 0.92 23.30
C ILE A 185 -6.97 -0.04 22.33
N GLN A 186 -6.84 -1.30 22.68
CA GLN A 186 -6.23 -2.32 21.85
C GLN A 186 -6.93 -2.43 20.49
N ARG A 187 -8.26 -2.58 20.49
CA ARG A 187 -9.06 -2.73 19.27
C ARG A 187 -8.95 -1.51 18.36
N GLY A 188 -8.96 -0.30 18.94
CA GLY A 188 -8.81 0.96 18.21
C GLY A 188 -7.45 1.09 17.51
N GLU A 189 -6.37 0.73 18.19
CA GLU A 189 -5.02 0.74 17.62
C GLU A 189 -4.86 -0.34 16.54
N LEU A 190 -5.33 -1.56 16.77
CA LEU A 190 -5.30 -2.65 15.78
C LEU A 190 -6.08 -2.28 14.51
N LEU A 191 -7.25 -1.66 14.65
CA LEU A 191 -8.03 -1.17 13.52
C LEU A 191 -7.25 -0.13 12.71
N THR A 192 -6.64 0.84 13.38
CA THR A 192 -5.85 1.90 12.72
C THR A 192 -4.66 1.32 11.96
N ARG A 193 -3.94 0.36 12.56
CA ARG A 193 -2.81 -0.32 11.89
C ARG A 193 -3.26 -1.11 10.66
N LEU A 194 -4.34 -1.88 10.81
CA LEU A 194 -4.88 -2.69 9.71
C LEU A 194 -5.35 -1.79 8.56
N ALA A 195 -6.10 -0.73 8.84
CA ALA A 195 -6.55 0.23 7.83
C ALA A 195 -5.38 0.89 7.09
N LYS A 196 -4.31 1.27 7.81
CA LYS A 196 -3.08 1.82 7.22
C LYS A 196 -2.38 0.81 6.31
N GLN A 197 -2.30 -0.45 6.71
CA GLN A 197 -1.72 -1.52 5.89
C GLN A 197 -2.51 -1.73 4.61
N VAL A 198 -3.85 -1.84 4.71
CA VAL A 198 -4.73 -2.03 3.55
C VAL A 198 -4.67 -0.82 2.62
N ARG A 199 -4.60 0.39 3.16
CA ARG A 199 -4.40 1.62 2.39
C ARG A 199 -3.11 1.58 1.57
N THR A 200 -2.01 1.13 2.17
CA THR A 200 -0.72 0.99 1.49
C THR A 200 -0.78 -0.02 0.34
N GLU A 201 -1.46 -1.15 0.54
CA GLU A 201 -1.66 -2.14 -0.52
C GLU A 201 -2.61 -1.62 -1.61
N ALA A 202 -3.70 -0.93 -1.24
CA ALA A 202 -4.64 -0.34 -2.19
C ALA A 202 -3.98 0.69 -3.12
N LEU A 203 -3.04 1.49 -2.62
CA LEU A 203 -2.30 2.46 -3.43
C LEU A 203 -1.51 1.81 -4.58
N LYS A 204 -1.14 0.53 -4.46
CA LYS A 204 -0.50 -0.22 -5.55
C LYS A 204 -1.43 -0.47 -6.73
N LEU A 205 -2.75 -0.31 -6.56
CA LEU A 205 -3.76 -0.43 -7.62
C LEU A 205 -3.87 0.84 -8.48
N GLY A 206 -3.11 1.89 -8.19
CA GLY A 206 -3.09 3.12 -8.98
C GLY A 206 -4.48 3.76 -9.10
N ALA A 207 -4.96 3.94 -10.33
CA ALA A 207 -6.25 4.58 -10.59
C ALA A 207 -7.46 3.79 -10.02
N GLU A 208 -7.34 2.47 -9.86
CA GLU A 208 -8.41 1.63 -9.33
C GLU A 208 -8.55 1.71 -7.80
N ALA A 209 -7.59 2.32 -7.11
CA ALA A 209 -7.61 2.45 -5.65
C ALA A 209 -8.72 3.37 -5.12
N GLY A 210 -9.27 4.28 -5.94
CA GLY A 210 -10.12 5.37 -5.48
C GLY A 210 -11.33 4.94 -4.63
N LEU A 211 -12.11 3.96 -5.10
CA LEU A 211 -13.27 3.45 -4.35
C LEU A 211 -12.87 2.75 -3.05
N ILE A 212 -11.76 2.02 -3.10
CA ILE A 212 -11.24 1.30 -1.95
C ILE A 212 -10.79 2.29 -0.85
N LEU A 213 -10.10 3.36 -1.24
CA LEU A 213 -9.68 4.40 -0.30
C LEU A 213 -10.87 5.09 0.37
N ILE A 214 -11.95 5.36 -0.37
CA ILE A 214 -13.19 5.90 0.18
C ILE A 214 -13.82 4.95 1.21
N GLN A 215 -13.80 3.63 0.96
CA GLN A 215 -14.28 2.64 1.92
C GLN A 215 -13.43 2.61 3.19
N ILE A 216 -12.09 2.65 3.06
CA ILE A 216 -11.18 2.73 4.21
C ILE A 216 -11.47 3.99 5.02
N ASP A 217 -11.61 5.15 4.37
CA ASP A 217 -11.95 6.42 5.05
C ASP A 217 -13.28 6.32 5.82
N SER A 218 -14.27 5.62 5.25
CA SER A 218 -15.53 5.36 5.92
C SER A 218 -15.36 4.50 7.18
N PHE A 219 -14.54 3.46 7.12
CA PHE A 219 -14.25 2.60 8.28
C PHE A 219 -13.44 3.32 9.36
N GLU A 220 -12.54 4.22 9.00
CA GLU A 220 -11.74 5.02 9.94
C GLU A 220 -12.52 6.22 10.53
N SER A 221 -13.67 6.58 9.91
CA SER A 221 -14.45 7.74 10.33
C SER A 221 -14.86 7.66 11.80
N GLY A 222 -14.56 8.70 12.57
CA GLY A 222 -14.86 8.80 14.00
C GLY A 222 -13.98 7.94 14.93
N VAL A 223 -13.26 6.92 14.42
CA VAL A 223 -12.46 6.01 15.26
C VAL A 223 -11.41 6.78 16.07
N LYS A 224 -10.62 7.61 15.41
CA LYS A 224 -9.56 8.41 16.05
C LYS A 224 -10.12 9.32 17.14
N ASN A 225 -11.26 9.93 16.88
CA ASN A 225 -11.90 10.81 17.87
C ASN A 225 -12.38 10.02 19.10
N THR A 226 -13.09 8.92 18.88
CA THR A 226 -13.56 8.03 19.96
C THR A 226 -12.40 7.46 20.75
N PHE A 227 -11.36 6.97 20.09
CA PHE A 227 -10.14 6.47 20.71
C PHE A 227 -9.49 7.52 21.61
N ASN A 228 -9.31 8.74 21.12
CA ASN A 228 -8.74 9.85 21.89
C ASN A 228 -9.60 10.22 23.11
N LEU A 229 -10.91 10.19 22.97
CA LEU A 229 -11.83 10.47 24.07
C LEU A 229 -11.76 9.37 25.15
N VAL A 230 -11.64 8.09 24.76
CA VAL A 230 -11.43 6.99 25.71
C VAL A 230 -10.11 7.16 26.48
N LEU A 231 -9.04 7.52 25.78
CA LEU A 231 -7.76 7.83 26.43
C LEU A 231 -7.88 8.99 27.42
N LYS A 232 -8.56 10.08 27.04
CA LYS A 232 -8.79 11.23 27.93
C LYS A 232 -9.59 10.83 29.18
N ASP A 233 -10.65 10.05 29.01
CA ASP A 233 -11.52 9.64 30.10
C ASP A 233 -10.83 8.75 31.13
N HIS A 234 -10.03 7.80 30.68
CA HIS A 234 -9.61 6.69 31.54
C HIS A 234 -8.14 6.68 31.91
N LEU A 235 -7.26 7.40 31.19
CA LEU A 235 -5.84 7.40 31.52
C LEU A 235 -5.51 8.31 32.72
N PRO A 236 -4.50 7.95 33.56
CA PRO A 236 -4.10 8.74 34.71
C PRO A 236 -3.58 10.12 34.28
N SER A 237 -4.22 11.20 34.74
CA SER A 237 -3.83 12.59 34.42
C SER A 237 -2.42 12.95 34.90
N LYS A 238 -1.93 12.30 35.95
CA LYS A 238 -0.55 12.51 36.45
C LYS A 238 0.51 12.09 35.46
N LYS A 239 0.29 11.00 34.71
CA LYS A 239 1.23 10.47 33.70
C LYS A 239 0.96 11.06 32.32
N TYR A 240 -0.31 11.22 31.96
CA TYR A 240 -0.77 11.65 30.64
C TYR A 240 -1.53 12.95 30.70
N ARG A 241 -0.79 14.06 30.94
CA ARG A 241 -1.34 15.41 30.91
C ARG A 241 -1.82 15.78 29.49
N ASN A 242 -1.20 15.16 28.48
CA ASN A 242 -1.61 15.20 27.08
C ASN A 242 -1.63 13.75 26.55
N ILE A 243 -2.71 13.35 25.91
CA ILE A 243 -2.88 12.01 25.34
C ILE A 243 -1.88 11.70 24.22
N THR A 244 -1.23 12.71 23.60
CA THR A 244 -0.25 12.52 22.54
C THR A 244 0.83 11.52 22.94
N LYS A 245 1.33 11.63 24.20
CA LYS A 245 2.33 10.71 24.73
C LYS A 245 1.80 9.26 24.80
N ALA A 246 0.54 9.08 25.24
CA ALA A 246 -0.07 7.75 25.27
C ALA A 246 -0.23 7.15 23.86
N VAL A 247 -0.68 7.96 22.90
CA VAL A 247 -0.81 7.56 21.51
C VAL A 247 0.54 7.15 20.92
N GLU A 248 1.60 7.90 21.20
CA GLU A 248 2.97 7.57 20.79
C GLU A 248 3.44 6.25 21.41
N GLU A 249 3.30 6.08 22.74
CA GLU A 249 3.65 4.85 23.43
C GLU A 249 2.92 3.64 22.83
N ILE A 250 1.62 3.73 22.61
CA ILE A 250 0.80 2.66 22.01
C ILE A 250 1.25 2.36 20.57
N SER A 251 1.51 3.39 19.78
CA SER A 251 1.90 3.23 18.36
C SER A 251 3.23 2.53 18.17
N GLN A 252 4.12 2.58 19.17
CA GLN A 252 5.45 1.94 19.15
C GLN A 252 5.42 0.46 19.57
N LEU A 253 4.32 -0.02 20.17
CA LEU A 253 4.20 -1.42 20.59
C LEU A 253 4.18 -2.36 19.38
N SER A 254 4.84 -3.50 19.49
CA SER A 254 4.70 -4.61 18.54
C SER A 254 3.29 -5.19 18.57
N TYR A 255 2.94 -6.02 17.57
CA TYR A 255 1.64 -6.72 17.58
C TYR A 255 1.51 -7.68 18.79
N GLU A 256 2.57 -8.34 19.19
CA GLU A 256 2.59 -9.24 20.35
C GLU A 256 2.36 -8.49 21.66
N GLU A 257 3.07 -7.38 21.84
CA GLU A 257 2.92 -6.51 23.01
C GLU A 257 1.52 -5.88 23.10
N LEU A 258 0.97 -5.43 21.97
CA LEU A 258 -0.37 -4.85 21.90
C LEU A 258 -1.46 -5.90 22.19
N ASN A 259 -1.26 -7.16 21.81
CA ASN A 259 -2.18 -8.25 22.10
C ASN A 259 -2.10 -8.79 23.53
N ASN A 260 -1.09 -8.40 24.28
CA ASN A 260 -0.95 -8.73 25.70
C ASN A 260 -1.56 -7.60 26.55
N ILE A 261 -2.79 -7.81 27.05
CA ILE A 261 -3.52 -6.81 27.83
C ILE A 261 -2.80 -6.40 29.11
N ASP A 262 -2.15 -7.36 29.80
CA ASP A 262 -1.35 -7.05 31.00
C ASP A 262 -0.17 -6.14 30.68
N PHE A 263 0.53 -6.41 29.56
CA PHE A 263 1.62 -5.56 29.11
C PHE A 263 1.13 -4.16 28.75
N LEU A 264 0.05 -4.06 27.96
CA LEU A 264 -0.57 -2.78 27.62
C LEU A 264 -1.01 -2.02 28.88
N GLY A 265 -1.60 -2.72 29.86
CA GLY A 265 -1.97 -2.18 31.16
C GLY A 265 -0.78 -1.63 31.93
N SER A 266 0.37 -2.33 31.92
CA SER A 266 1.59 -1.85 32.55
C SER A 266 2.12 -0.57 31.91
N VAL A 267 2.14 -0.51 30.58
CA VAL A 267 2.56 0.66 29.80
C VAL A 267 1.66 1.86 30.12
N LEU A 268 0.35 1.68 30.14
CA LEU A 268 -0.63 2.74 30.34
C LEU A 268 -0.90 3.05 31.83
N SER A 269 -0.24 2.33 32.77
CA SER A 269 -0.46 2.45 34.21
C SER A 269 -1.92 2.19 34.61
N LYS A 270 -2.46 1.10 34.08
CA LYS A 270 -3.83 0.62 34.25
C LYS A 270 -3.85 -0.80 34.85
N LEU A 271 -2.98 -1.06 35.81
CA LEU A 271 -2.98 -2.31 36.57
C LEU A 271 -3.37 -2.03 38.03
N PRO A 272 -4.01 -2.97 38.72
CA PRO A 272 -4.53 -4.28 38.23
C PRO A 272 -5.67 -4.14 37.21
N LEU A 273 -5.88 -5.21 36.42
CA LEU A 273 -6.92 -5.22 35.37
C LEU A 273 -8.34 -5.15 35.96
N ASP A 274 -8.56 -5.82 37.09
CA ASP A 274 -9.87 -5.90 37.77
C ASP A 274 -10.25 -4.63 38.55
N ASP A 275 -9.35 -3.65 38.66
CA ASP A 275 -9.66 -2.39 39.31
C ASP A 275 -10.68 -1.60 38.51
N LEU A 276 -11.63 -0.97 39.24
CA LEU A 276 -12.65 -0.11 38.63
C LEU A 276 -12.02 1.12 37.96
N SER A 277 -12.43 1.40 36.76
CA SER A 277 -12.00 2.54 35.97
C SER A 277 -13.10 3.63 35.96
N ILE A 278 -12.80 4.75 36.60
CA ILE A 278 -13.73 5.87 36.64
C ILE A 278 -13.52 6.77 35.44
N SER A 279 -14.61 7.04 34.69
CA SER A 279 -14.61 7.98 33.57
C SER A 279 -14.54 9.41 34.08
N LYS A 280 -13.81 10.28 33.38
CA LYS A 280 -13.78 11.72 33.64
C LYS A 280 -14.91 12.47 32.94
N GLY A 281 -15.59 11.87 31.97
CA GLY A 281 -16.76 12.44 31.32
C GLY A 281 -16.50 13.13 29.97
N TYR A 282 -15.31 13.10 29.40
CA TYR A 282 -15.01 13.73 28.09
C TYR A 282 -15.87 13.19 26.96
N ARG A 283 -16.18 11.89 26.94
CA ARG A 283 -17.05 11.29 25.93
C ARG A 283 -18.50 11.74 26.05
N VAL A 284 -18.96 12.00 27.29
CA VAL A 284 -20.30 12.54 27.55
C VAL A 284 -20.38 13.99 27.09
N LEU A 285 -19.40 14.81 27.48
CA LEU A 285 -19.32 16.22 27.08
C LEU A 285 -19.23 16.38 25.54
N ALA A 286 -18.47 15.51 24.86
CA ALA A 286 -18.34 15.56 23.41
C ALA A 286 -19.64 15.24 22.64
N ARG A 287 -20.62 14.63 23.29
CA ARG A 287 -21.97 14.38 22.73
C ARG A 287 -22.94 15.51 22.91
N LEU A 288 -22.61 16.49 23.76
CA LEU A 288 -23.52 17.62 24.02
C LEU A 288 -23.49 18.59 22.84
N PRO A 289 -24.66 18.87 22.22
CA PRO A 289 -24.72 19.81 21.11
C PRO A 289 -24.35 21.21 21.60
N ASN A 290 -23.58 21.92 20.80
CA ASN A 290 -23.13 23.30 21.04
C ASN A 290 -22.17 23.52 22.23
N LEU A 291 -21.55 22.48 22.78
CA LEU A 291 -20.47 22.62 23.75
C LEU A 291 -19.11 22.66 23.05
N PRO A 292 -18.39 23.80 23.03
CA PRO A 292 -17.08 23.92 22.43
C PRO A 292 -16.04 23.02 23.11
N GLU A 293 -15.18 22.35 22.33
CA GLU A 293 -14.16 21.44 22.88
C GLU A 293 -13.21 22.08 23.90
N ASN A 294 -12.90 23.36 23.72
CA ASN A 294 -12.03 24.10 24.65
C ASN A 294 -12.63 24.28 26.06
N LEU A 295 -13.91 24.04 26.24
CA LEU A 295 -14.56 24.08 27.56
C LEU A 295 -14.55 22.72 28.27
N HIS A 296 -14.30 21.63 27.57
CA HIS A 296 -14.30 20.29 28.16
C HIS A 296 -13.32 20.19 29.33
N ASP A 297 -12.08 20.69 29.15
CA ASP A 297 -11.02 20.63 30.16
C ASP A 297 -11.33 21.45 31.43
N SER A 298 -12.27 22.40 31.34
CA SER A 298 -12.71 23.22 32.50
C SER A 298 -13.92 22.66 33.24
N LEU A 299 -14.62 21.68 32.61
CA LEU A 299 -15.81 21.04 33.18
C LEU A 299 -15.50 19.67 33.80
N VAL A 300 -14.36 19.09 33.47
CA VAL A 300 -13.82 17.84 33.99
C VAL A 300 -12.78 18.11 35.08
#